data_dffc90273739106d35689905419f6b60
#
_entry.id   dffc90273739106d35689905419f6b60
#
_cell.length_a   1.000
_cell.length_b   1.000
_cell.length_c   1.000
_cell.angle_alpha   90.00
_cell.angle_beta   90.00
_cell.angle_gamma   90.00
#
_symmetry.space_group_name_H-M   'P 1'
#
loop_
_entity.id
_entity.type
_entity.pdbx_description
1 polymer ?
#
loop_
_entity_poly.entity_id
_entity_poly.type
_entity_poly.pdbx_seq_one_letter_code
_entity_poly.pdbx_strand_id
1 'polypeptide(L)'
;MVGALAAELGVAPGAPVLDLAAGTGKLTRPLLAAGLDVVAVEPQAPLRDRLAAIIGVERVREGFAEAIPLPDASVDAVTVADGFHWFNHAQALAEIRRVLRPGGGLAVLSTVPDWSGASWAHELGTLIQQLRPEHPYFDGPPWQEAVRLAGGWTTPREIRVTTSQPTDPRRIVHYVASMSFVAALPSDQRAERLAQVTALVDAGGTPAELPVQVVVGLTALL
;
A
#
# COMPACT_ATOMS: atom_id res chain seq x y z
N MET A 1 8.78 2.77 -12.78
CA MET A 1 8.51 1.97 -11.57
C MET A 1 7.57 0.79 -11.88
N VAL A 2 6.33 1.00 -12.35
CA VAL A 2 5.37 -0.12 -12.57
C VAL A 2 5.81 -1.08 -13.68
N GLY A 3 6.43 -0.61 -14.76
CA GLY A 3 7.01 -1.51 -15.77
C GLY A 3 8.11 -2.42 -15.23
N ALA A 4 8.92 -1.92 -14.29
CA ALA A 4 9.90 -2.74 -13.58
C ALA A 4 9.20 -3.74 -12.65
N LEU A 5 8.13 -3.34 -11.96
CA LEU A 5 7.32 -4.23 -11.12
C LEU A 5 6.71 -5.37 -11.95
N ALA A 6 6.15 -5.07 -13.12
CA ALA A 6 5.60 -6.09 -14.02
C ALA A 6 6.68 -7.08 -14.48
N ALA A 7 7.86 -6.59 -14.84
CA ALA A 7 8.99 -7.44 -15.20
C ALA A 7 9.45 -8.33 -14.04
N GLU A 8 9.51 -7.78 -12.83
CA GLU A 8 9.88 -8.51 -11.61
C GLU A 8 8.86 -9.59 -11.21
N LEU A 9 7.59 -9.37 -11.51
CA LEU A 9 6.51 -10.34 -11.34
C LEU A 9 6.40 -11.32 -12.51
N GLY A 10 7.16 -11.12 -13.59
CA GLY A 10 7.12 -11.96 -14.78
C GLY A 10 5.82 -11.84 -15.58
N VAL A 11 5.09 -10.72 -15.45
CA VAL A 11 3.81 -10.53 -16.14
C VAL A 11 3.96 -9.69 -17.40
N ALA A 12 3.33 -10.14 -18.49
CA ALA A 12 3.33 -9.47 -19.78
C ALA A 12 2.14 -8.47 -19.89
N PRO A 13 2.17 -7.52 -20.83
CA PRO A 13 0.99 -6.71 -21.15
C PRO A 13 -0.24 -7.59 -21.42
N GLY A 14 -1.38 -7.19 -20.90
CA GLY A 14 -2.63 -7.97 -20.96
C GLY A 14 -2.76 -9.04 -19.88
N ALA A 15 -1.74 -9.31 -19.07
CA ALA A 15 -1.84 -10.29 -18.01
C ALA A 15 -2.87 -9.86 -16.95
N PRO A 16 -3.71 -10.78 -16.46
CA PRO A 16 -4.66 -10.52 -15.40
C PRO A 16 -3.93 -10.34 -14.05
N VAL A 17 -4.14 -9.20 -13.41
CA VAL A 17 -3.53 -8.82 -12.13
C VAL A 17 -4.61 -8.38 -11.15
N LEU A 18 -4.50 -8.83 -9.92
CA LEU A 18 -5.31 -8.36 -8.80
C LEU A 18 -4.57 -7.26 -8.05
N ASP A 19 -5.19 -6.09 -7.91
CA ASP A 19 -4.80 -5.07 -6.93
C ASP A 19 -5.69 -5.22 -5.68
N LEU A 20 -5.12 -5.77 -4.61
CA LEU A 20 -5.84 -6.15 -3.40
C LEU A 20 -5.69 -5.06 -2.33
N ALA A 21 -6.79 -4.65 -1.70
CA ALA A 21 -6.91 -3.46 -0.87
C ALA A 21 -6.52 -2.19 -1.64
N ALA A 22 -7.11 -2.03 -2.83
CA ALA A 22 -6.70 -1.05 -3.84
C ALA A 22 -6.92 0.42 -3.42
N GLY A 23 -7.72 0.67 -2.38
CA GLY A 23 -7.99 2.01 -1.88
C GLY A 23 -8.59 2.92 -2.95
N THR A 24 -7.98 4.06 -3.17
CA THR A 24 -8.37 5.01 -4.23
C THR A 24 -7.68 4.76 -5.58
N GLY A 25 -7.00 3.63 -5.75
CA GLY A 25 -6.36 3.22 -6.99
C GLY A 25 -5.01 3.88 -7.27
N LYS A 26 -4.26 4.24 -6.25
CA LYS A 26 -2.92 4.81 -6.43
C LYS A 26 -1.98 3.87 -7.18
N LEU A 27 -2.08 2.55 -6.96
CA LEU A 27 -1.35 1.53 -7.69
C LEU A 27 -2.13 1.03 -8.91
N THR A 28 -3.45 0.84 -8.80
CA THR A 28 -4.31 0.32 -9.88
C THR A 28 -4.14 1.10 -11.20
N ARG A 29 -4.16 2.44 -11.13
CA ARG A 29 -4.02 3.28 -12.33
C ARG A 29 -2.69 3.11 -13.06
N PRO A 30 -1.54 3.16 -12.39
CA PRO A 30 -0.26 2.86 -13.03
C PRO A 30 -0.15 1.44 -13.60
N LEU A 31 -0.78 0.43 -12.96
CA LEU A 31 -0.82 -0.94 -13.50
C LEU A 31 -1.62 -1.00 -14.81
N LEU A 32 -2.80 -0.36 -14.85
CA LEU A 32 -3.60 -0.21 -16.08
C LEU A 32 -2.84 0.55 -17.18
N ALA A 33 -2.17 1.64 -16.82
CA ALA A 33 -1.36 2.43 -17.76
C ALA A 33 -0.16 1.65 -18.31
N ALA A 34 0.32 0.63 -17.58
CA ALA A 34 1.35 -0.30 -18.07
C ALA A 34 0.78 -1.40 -18.97
N GLY A 35 -0.52 -1.37 -19.27
CA GLY A 35 -1.18 -2.31 -20.16
C GLY A 35 -1.60 -3.64 -19.52
N LEU A 36 -1.62 -3.72 -18.18
CA LEU A 36 -2.08 -4.91 -17.47
C LEU A 36 -3.62 -4.95 -17.39
N ASP A 37 -4.20 -6.13 -17.35
CA ASP A 37 -5.64 -6.31 -17.13
C ASP A 37 -5.91 -6.41 -15.62
N VAL A 38 -6.29 -5.28 -15.01
CA VAL A 38 -6.37 -5.17 -13.56
C VAL A 38 -7.81 -5.28 -13.07
N VAL A 39 -8.01 -6.16 -12.08
CA VAL A 39 -9.18 -6.17 -11.20
C VAL A 39 -8.74 -5.65 -9.83
N ALA A 40 -9.51 -4.74 -9.27
CA ALA A 40 -9.26 -4.15 -7.96
C ALA A 40 -10.27 -4.67 -6.93
N VAL A 41 -9.78 -5.05 -5.75
CA VAL A 41 -10.62 -5.45 -4.61
C VAL A 41 -10.42 -4.46 -3.48
N GLU A 42 -11.53 -3.86 -2.99
CA GLU A 42 -11.52 -2.88 -1.92
C GLU A 42 -12.75 -3.07 -1.00
N PRO A 43 -12.57 -3.29 0.31
CA PRO A 43 -13.67 -3.50 1.24
C PRO A 43 -14.47 -2.22 1.55
N GLN A 44 -13.81 -1.05 1.60
CA GLN A 44 -14.44 0.19 2.04
C GLN A 44 -15.22 0.86 0.91
N ALA A 45 -16.56 0.93 1.03
CA ALA A 45 -17.45 1.48 0.02
C ALA A 45 -17.03 2.89 -0.47
N PRO A 46 -16.70 3.88 0.39
CA PRO A 46 -16.31 5.22 -0.10
C PRO A 46 -15.04 5.22 -0.97
N LEU A 47 -14.09 4.34 -0.67
CA LEU A 47 -12.86 4.21 -1.48
C LEU A 47 -13.14 3.46 -2.77
N ARG A 48 -13.93 2.40 -2.69
CA ARG A 48 -14.37 1.57 -3.81
C ARG A 48 -15.17 2.38 -4.84
N ASP A 49 -16.13 3.20 -4.39
CA ASP A 49 -16.94 4.05 -5.26
C ASP A 49 -16.08 5.08 -5.99
N ARG A 50 -15.12 5.67 -5.28
CA ARG A 50 -14.16 6.61 -5.87
C ARG A 50 -13.26 5.92 -6.90
N LEU A 51 -12.80 4.72 -6.61
CA LEU A 51 -12.01 3.92 -7.53
C LEU A 51 -12.81 3.55 -8.78
N ALA A 52 -14.05 3.05 -8.61
CA ALA A 52 -14.95 2.68 -9.70
C ALA A 52 -15.26 3.85 -10.64
N ALA A 53 -15.42 5.06 -10.10
CA ALA A 53 -15.59 6.26 -10.90
C ALA A 53 -14.37 6.61 -11.79
N ILE A 54 -13.19 6.08 -11.47
CA ILE A 54 -11.95 6.36 -12.20
C ILE A 54 -11.62 5.27 -13.22
N ILE A 55 -11.80 3.98 -12.86
CA ILE A 55 -11.34 2.84 -13.68
C ILE A 55 -12.47 2.01 -14.28
N GLY A 56 -13.73 2.34 -13.98
CA GLY A 56 -14.91 1.57 -14.37
C GLY A 56 -15.36 0.58 -13.28
N VAL A 57 -16.68 0.51 -13.07
CA VAL A 57 -17.30 -0.34 -12.04
C VAL A 57 -17.05 -1.83 -12.29
N GLU A 58 -16.91 -2.22 -13.56
CA GLU A 58 -16.66 -3.61 -14.00
C GLU A 58 -15.31 -4.15 -13.54
N ARG A 59 -14.37 -3.27 -13.22
CA ARG A 59 -13.02 -3.63 -12.74
C ARG A 59 -12.89 -3.64 -11.21
N VAL A 60 -13.92 -3.23 -10.49
CA VAL A 60 -13.87 -3.09 -9.05
C VAL A 60 -14.81 -4.11 -8.39
N ARG A 61 -14.31 -4.75 -7.33
CA ARG A 61 -15.07 -5.72 -6.53
C ARG A 61 -15.06 -5.33 -5.07
N GLU A 62 -16.15 -5.60 -4.40
CA GLU A 62 -16.19 -5.62 -2.94
C GLU A 62 -15.61 -6.94 -2.43
N GLY A 63 -14.70 -6.87 -1.45
CA GLY A 63 -14.12 -8.07 -0.85
C GLY A 63 -13.03 -7.74 0.14
N PHE A 64 -12.61 -8.75 0.87
CA PHE A 64 -11.53 -8.72 1.84
C PHE A 64 -10.40 -9.61 1.36
N ALA A 65 -9.20 -9.40 1.89
CA ALA A 65 -8.05 -10.24 1.58
C ALA A 65 -8.24 -11.70 2.04
N GLU A 66 -9.06 -11.90 3.06
CA GLU A 66 -9.40 -13.19 3.63
C GLU A 66 -10.54 -13.92 2.89
N ALA A 67 -11.18 -13.24 1.92
CA ALA A 67 -12.26 -13.78 1.09
C ALA A 67 -12.27 -13.03 -0.26
N ILE A 68 -11.34 -13.36 -1.15
CA ILE A 68 -11.16 -12.69 -2.43
C ILE A 68 -12.26 -13.14 -3.41
N PRO A 69 -13.08 -12.21 -3.96
CA PRO A 69 -14.20 -12.52 -4.83
C PRO A 69 -13.76 -12.80 -6.28
N LEU A 70 -12.77 -13.65 -6.45
CA LEU A 70 -12.25 -14.11 -7.73
C LEU A 70 -12.17 -15.64 -7.77
N PRO A 71 -12.29 -16.26 -8.96
CA PRO A 71 -12.11 -17.69 -9.13
C PRO A 71 -10.69 -18.15 -8.79
N ASP A 72 -10.52 -19.45 -8.53
CA ASP A 72 -9.22 -20.08 -8.39
C ASP A 72 -8.39 -19.92 -9.67
N ALA A 73 -7.09 -19.76 -9.52
CA ALA A 73 -6.13 -19.67 -10.62
C ALA A 73 -6.55 -18.68 -11.73
N SER A 74 -7.07 -17.51 -11.36
CA SER A 74 -7.62 -16.51 -12.29
C SER A 74 -6.66 -15.38 -12.61
N VAL A 75 -5.63 -15.13 -11.79
CA VAL A 75 -4.67 -14.03 -11.98
C VAL A 75 -3.23 -14.52 -12.01
N ASP A 76 -2.39 -13.81 -12.74
CA ASP A 76 -0.95 -14.10 -12.85
C ASP A 76 -0.14 -13.41 -11.73
N ALA A 77 -0.68 -12.32 -11.18
CA ALA A 77 -0.05 -11.64 -10.04
C ALA A 77 -1.09 -11.00 -9.11
N VAL A 78 -0.69 -10.85 -7.86
CA VAL A 78 -1.39 -10.06 -6.84
C VAL A 78 -0.47 -8.95 -6.36
N THR A 79 -0.99 -7.74 -6.29
CA THR A 79 -0.30 -6.57 -5.71
C THR A 79 -1.05 -6.07 -4.49
N VAL A 80 -0.31 -5.67 -3.46
CA VAL A 80 -0.85 -5.05 -2.24
C VAL A 80 -0.01 -3.81 -1.93
N ALA A 81 -0.59 -2.62 -2.02
CA ALA A 81 0.12 -1.37 -1.70
C ALA A 81 -0.41 -0.77 -0.40
N ASP A 82 0.48 -0.60 0.59
CA ASP A 82 0.19 0.00 1.91
C ASP A 82 -1.01 -0.64 2.66
N GLY A 83 -1.34 -1.92 2.33
CA GLY A 83 -2.50 -2.63 2.85
C GLY A 83 -2.22 -3.92 3.60
N PHE A 84 -1.09 -4.57 3.35
CA PHE A 84 -0.80 -5.93 3.83
C PHE A 84 -0.84 -6.06 5.36
N HIS A 85 -0.45 -5.02 6.07
CA HIS A 85 -0.44 -4.98 7.53
C HIS A 85 -1.85 -5.01 8.18
N TRP A 86 -2.92 -4.85 7.38
CA TRP A 86 -4.31 -4.96 7.86
C TRP A 86 -4.86 -6.38 7.77
N PHE A 87 -4.17 -7.30 7.12
CA PHE A 87 -4.69 -8.63 6.81
C PHE A 87 -4.49 -9.62 7.95
N ASN A 88 -5.40 -10.56 8.08
CA ASN A 88 -5.09 -11.84 8.73
C ASN A 88 -4.16 -12.62 7.78
N HIS A 89 -2.88 -12.55 8.03
CA HIS A 89 -1.85 -13.03 7.11
C HIS A 89 -2.07 -14.48 6.66
N ALA A 90 -2.43 -15.37 7.58
CA ALA A 90 -2.62 -16.79 7.25
C ALA A 90 -3.79 -16.99 6.28
N GLN A 91 -4.94 -16.37 6.54
CA GLN A 91 -6.12 -16.47 5.69
C GLN A 91 -5.92 -15.72 4.37
N ALA A 92 -5.37 -14.52 4.42
CA ALA A 92 -5.10 -13.73 3.22
C ALA A 92 -4.11 -14.41 2.27
N LEU A 93 -3.01 -14.98 2.80
CA LEU A 93 -2.04 -15.71 1.97
C LEU A 93 -2.64 -17.01 1.37
N ALA A 94 -3.56 -17.67 2.08
CA ALA A 94 -4.29 -18.80 1.53
C ALA A 94 -5.19 -18.38 0.35
N GLU A 95 -5.92 -17.28 0.48
CA GLU A 95 -6.76 -16.74 -0.60
C GLU A 95 -5.95 -16.19 -1.77
N ILE A 96 -4.85 -15.46 -1.50
CA ILE A 96 -3.92 -15.01 -2.54
C ILE A 96 -3.39 -16.20 -3.34
N ARG A 97 -2.98 -17.27 -2.63
CA ARG A 97 -2.52 -18.51 -3.26
C ARG A 97 -3.62 -19.15 -4.11
N ARG A 98 -4.86 -19.18 -3.64
CA ARG A 98 -6.00 -19.75 -4.36
C ARG A 98 -6.25 -19.05 -5.69
N VAL A 99 -6.23 -17.71 -5.71
CA VAL A 99 -6.53 -16.94 -6.92
C VAL A 99 -5.34 -16.84 -7.88
N LEU A 100 -4.11 -17.05 -7.44
CA LEU A 100 -2.93 -17.05 -8.28
C LEU A 100 -2.88 -18.33 -9.15
N ARG A 101 -2.48 -18.17 -10.39
CA ARG A 101 -2.08 -19.29 -11.25
C ARG A 101 -0.79 -19.91 -10.74
N PRO A 102 -0.51 -21.19 -11.08
CA PRO A 102 0.80 -21.80 -10.76
C PRO A 102 1.97 -20.92 -11.25
N GLY A 103 2.93 -20.67 -10.36
CA GLY A 103 4.06 -19.77 -10.64
C GLY A 103 3.73 -18.28 -10.56
N GLY A 104 2.48 -17.92 -10.24
CA GLY A 104 2.06 -16.53 -10.10
C GLY A 104 2.73 -15.81 -8.93
N GLY A 105 2.88 -14.48 -9.06
CA GLY A 105 3.67 -13.65 -8.15
C GLY A 105 2.83 -12.80 -7.18
N LEU A 106 3.36 -12.57 -5.99
CA LEU A 106 2.85 -11.59 -5.02
C LEU A 106 3.85 -10.45 -4.85
N ALA A 107 3.38 -9.22 -4.99
CA ALA A 107 4.13 -8.01 -4.66
C ALA A 107 3.46 -7.27 -3.49
N VAL A 108 4.24 -7.04 -2.43
CA VAL A 108 3.83 -6.21 -1.28
C VAL A 108 4.63 -4.92 -1.34
N LEU A 109 3.93 -3.80 -1.51
CA LEU A 109 4.54 -2.49 -1.65
C LEU A 109 4.26 -1.63 -0.41
N SER A 110 5.25 -0.86 0.00
CA SER A 110 5.07 0.21 0.98
C SER A 110 5.80 1.47 0.54
N THR A 111 5.20 2.62 0.82
CA THR A 111 5.77 3.93 0.54
C THR A 111 6.08 4.62 1.86
N VAL A 112 7.35 4.82 2.13
CA VAL A 112 7.82 5.43 3.39
C VAL A 112 8.49 6.76 3.08
N PRO A 113 7.94 7.90 3.54
CA PRO A 113 8.64 9.18 3.46
C PRO A 113 9.95 9.14 4.22
N ASP A 114 10.96 9.77 3.67
CA ASP A 114 12.23 9.95 4.37
C ASP A 114 12.15 11.18 5.29
N TRP A 115 11.93 10.91 6.56
CA TRP A 115 11.86 11.94 7.59
C TRP A 115 13.24 12.34 8.14
N SER A 116 14.35 11.82 7.61
CA SER A 116 15.70 12.08 8.13
C SER A 116 16.36 13.35 7.57
N GLY A 117 15.82 13.88 6.46
CA GLY A 117 16.49 14.91 5.65
C GLY A 117 16.53 16.33 6.26
N ALA A 118 15.74 16.64 7.29
CA ALA A 118 15.72 17.94 7.96
C ALA A 118 15.20 17.82 9.39
N SER A 119 15.54 18.79 10.26
CA SER A 119 15.14 18.77 11.67
C SER A 119 13.62 18.67 11.86
N TRP A 120 12.84 19.49 11.14
CA TRP A 120 11.38 19.47 11.19
C TRP A 120 10.80 18.14 10.74
N ALA A 121 11.42 17.50 9.74
CA ALA A 121 11.00 16.18 9.25
C ALA A 121 11.24 15.09 10.30
N HIS A 122 12.36 15.16 11.00
CA HIS A 122 12.65 14.27 12.12
C HIS A 122 11.65 14.46 13.28
N GLU A 123 11.33 15.71 13.65
CA GLU A 123 10.33 16.02 14.67
C GLU A 123 8.93 15.54 14.24
N LEU A 124 8.56 15.72 12.96
CA LEU A 124 7.32 15.20 12.40
C LEU A 124 7.28 13.68 12.45
N GLY A 125 8.36 13.01 12.08
CA GLY A 125 8.48 11.56 12.18
C GLY A 125 8.28 11.06 13.61
N THR A 126 8.86 11.75 14.58
CA THR A 126 8.69 11.47 16.02
C THR A 126 7.23 11.66 16.46
N LEU A 127 6.59 12.75 16.05
CA LEU A 127 5.17 13.00 16.32
C LEU A 127 4.27 11.91 15.74
N ILE A 128 4.52 11.51 14.48
CA ILE A 128 3.78 10.43 13.82
C ILE A 128 3.94 9.12 14.60
N GLN A 129 5.15 8.80 15.04
CA GLN A 129 5.41 7.60 15.85
C GLN A 129 4.64 7.60 17.17
N GLN A 130 4.55 8.75 17.84
CA GLN A 130 3.80 8.90 19.09
C GLN A 130 2.27 8.79 18.89
N LEU A 131 1.79 9.16 17.71
CA LEU A 131 0.37 9.05 17.35
C LEU A 131 -0.01 7.64 16.93
N ARG A 132 0.96 6.83 16.55
CA ARG A 132 0.74 5.47 16.10
C ARG A 132 0.34 4.60 17.29
N PRO A 133 -0.86 3.99 17.30
CA PRO A 133 -1.24 3.06 18.35
C PRO A 133 -0.34 1.82 18.32
N GLU A 134 -0.15 1.21 19.46
CA GLU A 134 0.28 -0.19 19.49
C GLU A 134 -0.79 -1.01 18.78
N HIS A 135 -0.41 -1.61 17.68
CA HIS A 135 -1.36 -2.38 16.88
C HIS A 135 -0.70 -3.67 16.41
N PRO A 136 -1.33 -4.84 16.60
CA PRO A 136 -0.77 -6.13 16.25
C PRO A 136 -0.26 -6.22 14.81
N TYR A 137 -0.87 -5.46 13.90
CA TYR A 137 -0.48 -5.43 12.50
C TYR A 137 0.73 -4.54 12.20
N PHE A 138 1.03 -3.53 13.04
CA PHE A 138 2.25 -2.72 12.89
C PHE A 138 3.44 -3.32 13.64
N ASP A 139 3.16 -4.02 14.74
CA ASP A 139 4.15 -4.62 15.62
C ASP A 139 4.21 -6.14 15.44
N GLY A 140 3.43 -6.67 14.48
CA GLY A 140 3.42 -8.07 14.08
C GLY A 140 4.67 -8.47 13.27
N PRO A 141 4.80 -9.75 12.93
CA PRO A 141 5.92 -10.23 12.15
C PRO A 141 5.95 -9.53 10.78
N PRO A 142 7.14 -9.21 10.26
CA PRO A 142 7.26 -8.63 8.93
C PRO A 142 6.64 -9.57 7.89
N TRP A 143 6.14 -9.01 6.79
CA TRP A 143 5.44 -9.75 5.74
C TRP A 143 6.21 -10.96 5.22
N GLN A 144 7.54 -10.88 5.18
CA GLN A 144 8.43 -11.97 4.77
C GLN A 144 8.30 -13.18 5.69
N GLU A 145 8.15 -12.95 6.99
CA GLU A 145 7.96 -14.03 7.95
C GLU A 145 6.58 -14.66 7.80
N ALA A 146 5.53 -13.85 7.58
CA ALA A 146 4.20 -14.37 7.30
C ALA A 146 4.20 -15.28 6.06
N VAL A 147 4.85 -14.88 4.97
CA VAL A 147 5.00 -15.68 3.74
C VAL A 147 5.79 -16.97 4.03
N ARG A 148 6.88 -16.89 4.78
CA ARG A 148 7.68 -18.05 5.14
C ARG A 148 6.90 -19.07 5.98
N LEU A 149 6.10 -18.60 6.94
CA LEU A 149 5.27 -19.44 7.78
C LEU A 149 4.11 -20.09 7.00
N ALA A 150 3.56 -19.40 6.01
CA ALA A 150 2.51 -19.95 5.15
C ALA A 150 3.00 -21.08 4.24
N GLY A 151 4.29 -21.12 3.92
CA GLY A 151 4.92 -22.13 3.07
C GLY A 151 4.40 -22.13 1.63
N GLY A 152 5.10 -22.80 0.73
CA GLY A 152 4.73 -22.93 -0.70
C GLY A 152 5.00 -21.68 -1.52
N TRP A 153 5.86 -20.81 -1.03
CA TRP A 153 6.34 -19.59 -1.69
C TRP A 153 7.85 -19.61 -1.87
N THR A 154 8.33 -18.94 -2.90
CA THR A 154 9.78 -18.69 -3.04
C THR A 154 10.28 -17.83 -1.88
N THR A 155 11.58 -17.82 -1.64
CA THR A 155 12.17 -16.93 -0.64
C THR A 155 11.84 -15.46 -0.98
N PRO A 156 11.17 -14.72 -0.07
CA PRO A 156 10.86 -13.32 -0.29
C PRO A 156 12.12 -12.48 -0.52
N ARG A 157 12.06 -11.57 -1.49
CA ARG A 157 13.12 -10.59 -1.78
C ARG A 157 12.56 -9.18 -1.74
N GLU A 158 13.41 -8.20 -1.49
CA GLU A 158 13.04 -6.78 -1.49
C GLU A 158 13.84 -6.00 -2.52
N ILE A 159 13.15 -5.05 -3.14
CA ILE A 159 13.75 -3.99 -3.96
C ILE A 159 13.39 -2.67 -3.29
N ARG A 160 14.36 -1.79 -3.13
CA ARG A 160 14.17 -0.46 -2.59
C ARG A 160 14.48 0.57 -3.66
N VAL A 161 13.54 1.47 -3.89
CA VAL A 161 13.69 2.55 -4.86
C VAL A 161 13.46 3.87 -4.13
N THR A 162 14.49 4.72 -4.14
CA THR A 162 14.35 6.10 -3.66
C THR A 162 13.84 6.97 -4.80
N THR A 163 12.80 7.74 -4.53
CA THR A 163 12.22 8.71 -5.44
C THR A 163 11.84 9.97 -4.66
N SER A 164 11.29 10.97 -5.31
CA SER A 164 10.74 12.14 -4.64
C SER A 164 9.31 12.40 -5.07
N GLN A 165 8.56 13.05 -4.19
CA GLN A 165 7.21 13.51 -4.49
C GLN A 165 7.14 15.02 -4.30
N PRO A 166 6.53 15.77 -5.24
CA PRO A 166 6.25 17.19 -5.04
C PRO A 166 5.47 17.39 -3.74
N THR A 167 5.96 18.26 -2.88
CA THR A 167 5.34 18.53 -1.60
C THR A 167 5.25 20.01 -1.31
N ASP A 168 4.42 20.34 -0.35
CA ASP A 168 4.24 21.65 0.26
C ASP A 168 3.64 21.45 1.66
N PRO A 169 3.57 22.47 2.52
CA PRO A 169 3.00 22.36 3.86
C PRO A 169 1.63 21.68 3.89
N ARG A 170 0.73 22.06 2.99
CA ARG A 170 -0.63 21.52 2.94
C ARG A 170 -0.65 20.03 2.59
N ARG A 171 0.19 19.62 1.65
CA ARG A 171 0.28 18.20 1.25
C ARG A 171 0.78 17.32 2.38
N ILE A 172 1.74 17.80 3.17
CA ILE A 172 2.24 17.07 4.34
C ILE A 172 1.14 16.93 5.40
N VAL A 173 0.44 18.02 5.71
CA VAL A 173 -0.69 17.99 6.66
C VAL A 173 -1.78 17.03 6.16
N HIS A 174 -2.13 17.06 4.87
CA HIS A 174 -3.09 16.14 4.28
C HIS A 174 -2.61 14.69 4.33
N TYR A 175 -1.33 14.45 4.09
CA TYR A 175 -0.76 13.10 4.19
C TYR A 175 -0.90 12.54 5.60
N VAL A 176 -0.52 13.32 6.63
CA VAL A 176 -0.68 12.91 8.03
C VAL A 176 -2.16 12.72 8.38
N ALA A 177 -3.04 13.62 7.95
CA ALA A 177 -4.48 13.52 8.17
C ALA A 177 -5.11 12.28 7.52
N SER A 178 -4.49 11.74 6.47
CA SER A 178 -4.95 10.54 5.75
C SER A 178 -4.50 9.23 6.39
N MET A 179 -3.60 9.27 7.36
CA MET A 179 -3.18 8.08 8.11
C MET A 179 -4.38 7.55 8.91
N SER A 180 -4.64 6.27 8.82
CA SER A 180 -5.83 5.63 9.41
C SER A 180 -5.98 5.91 10.91
N PHE A 181 -4.87 5.83 11.66
CA PHE A 181 -4.86 6.09 13.10
C PHE A 181 -5.07 7.57 13.44
N VAL A 182 -4.69 8.51 12.57
CA VAL A 182 -4.98 9.95 12.73
C VAL A 182 -6.44 10.23 12.35
N ALA A 183 -6.93 9.62 11.28
CA ALA A 183 -8.30 9.75 10.83
C ALA A 183 -9.32 9.19 11.85
N ALA A 184 -8.92 8.18 12.63
CA ALA A 184 -9.74 7.56 13.67
C ALA A 184 -9.78 8.34 15.00
N LEU A 185 -8.94 9.38 15.18
CA LEU A 185 -8.96 10.20 16.40
C LEU A 185 -10.29 10.95 16.53
N PRO A 186 -10.76 11.21 17.77
CA PRO A 186 -11.82 12.17 18.04
C PRO A 186 -11.52 13.53 17.41
N SER A 187 -12.57 14.24 16.97
CA SER A 187 -12.42 15.46 16.15
C SER A 187 -11.57 16.56 16.78
N ASP A 188 -11.67 16.74 18.09
CA ASP A 188 -10.90 17.69 18.88
C ASP A 188 -9.42 17.32 18.95
N GLN A 189 -9.13 16.07 19.29
CA GLN A 189 -7.76 15.54 19.33
C GLN A 189 -7.11 15.57 17.93
N ARG A 190 -7.88 15.18 16.90
CA ARG A 190 -7.40 15.25 15.52
C ARG A 190 -7.03 16.67 15.11
N ALA A 191 -7.89 17.64 15.44
CA ALA A 191 -7.64 19.05 15.14
C ALA A 191 -6.38 19.56 15.85
N GLU A 192 -6.20 19.23 17.13
CA GLU A 192 -5.00 19.58 17.91
C GLU A 192 -3.73 18.99 17.26
N ARG A 193 -3.74 17.69 16.91
CA ARG A 193 -2.59 17.03 16.31
C ARG A 193 -2.24 17.59 14.92
N LEU A 194 -3.23 17.89 14.11
CA LEU A 194 -3.01 18.52 12.81
C LEU A 194 -2.51 19.97 12.94
N ALA A 195 -2.90 20.70 13.98
CA ALA A 195 -2.32 22.01 14.27
C ALA A 195 -0.84 21.91 14.67
N GLN A 196 -0.45 20.91 15.46
CA GLN A 196 0.96 20.63 15.78
C GLN A 196 1.77 20.32 14.52
N VAL A 197 1.24 19.47 13.64
CA VAL A 197 1.86 19.16 12.34
C VAL A 197 2.03 20.42 11.50
N THR A 198 1.00 21.26 11.42
CA THR A 198 1.03 22.52 10.66
C THR A 198 2.13 23.44 11.18
N ALA A 199 2.22 23.62 12.51
CA ALA A 199 3.24 24.46 13.13
C ALA A 199 4.67 23.98 12.84
N LEU A 200 4.92 22.66 12.89
CA LEU A 200 6.21 22.06 12.56
C LEU A 200 6.61 22.31 11.11
N VAL A 201 5.66 22.10 10.20
CA VAL A 201 5.89 22.21 8.75
C VAL A 201 6.12 23.67 8.34
N ASP A 202 5.37 24.60 8.93
CA ASP A 202 5.51 26.05 8.64
C ASP A 202 6.82 26.61 9.20
N ALA A 203 7.25 26.17 10.38
CA ALA A 203 8.50 26.59 10.99
C ALA A 203 9.76 26.02 10.30
N GLY A 204 9.64 24.86 9.68
CA GLY A 204 10.78 24.07 9.21
C GLY A 204 11.27 24.38 7.80
N GLY A 205 10.58 25.22 7.03
CA GLY A 205 10.95 25.48 5.64
C GLY A 205 10.76 24.25 4.76
N THR A 206 9.51 23.79 4.59
CA THR A 206 9.17 22.61 3.81
C THR A 206 9.80 22.61 2.42
N PRO A 207 10.54 21.56 2.02
CA PRO A 207 11.12 21.47 0.69
C PRO A 207 10.01 21.32 -0.38
N ALA A 208 10.32 21.71 -1.61
CA ALA A 208 9.41 21.51 -2.75
C ALA A 208 9.21 20.02 -3.09
N GLU A 209 10.11 19.15 -2.66
CA GLU A 209 10.06 17.71 -2.87
C GLU A 209 10.36 16.95 -1.57
N LEU A 210 9.57 15.92 -1.30
CA LEU A 210 9.78 15.01 -0.19
C LEU A 210 10.41 13.72 -0.73
N PRO A 211 11.61 13.34 -0.30
CA PRO A 211 12.16 12.03 -0.61
C PRO A 211 11.26 10.93 -0.02
N VAL A 212 11.00 9.92 -0.82
CA VAL A 212 10.25 8.74 -0.40
C VAL A 212 10.99 7.48 -0.81
N GLN A 213 10.96 6.49 0.04
CA GLN A 213 11.43 5.15 -0.26
C GLN A 213 10.24 4.26 -0.59
N VAL A 214 10.23 3.70 -1.78
CA VAL A 214 9.30 2.64 -2.15
C VAL A 214 9.99 1.31 -1.92
N VAL A 215 9.44 0.52 -1.02
CA VAL A 215 9.90 -0.84 -0.73
C VAL A 215 8.95 -1.80 -1.41
N VAL A 216 9.49 -2.66 -2.27
CA VAL A 216 8.74 -3.67 -3.00
C VAL A 216 9.22 -5.04 -2.54
N GLY A 217 8.37 -5.73 -1.82
CA GLY A 217 8.58 -7.12 -1.47
C GLY A 217 8.00 -8.03 -2.53
N LEU A 218 8.71 -9.08 -2.91
CA LEU A 218 8.36 -9.97 -4.01
C LEU A 218 8.53 -11.43 -3.59
N THR A 219 7.55 -12.26 -3.96
CA THR A 219 7.60 -13.73 -3.86
C THR A 219 6.70 -14.32 -4.93
N ALA A 220 6.86 -15.61 -5.23
CA ALA A 220 6.05 -16.36 -6.18
C ALA A 220 5.64 -17.72 -5.60
N LEU A 221 4.60 -18.32 -6.14
CA LEU A 221 4.23 -19.70 -5.82
C LEU A 221 5.29 -20.68 -6.35
N LEU A 222 5.60 -21.70 -5.53
CA LEU A 222 6.46 -22.82 -5.87
C LEU A 222 5.73 -23.86 -6.72
#